data_3caaab1d6d4cc9299fc899a0f7aa134c
#
_entry.id   3caaab1d6d4cc9299fc899a0f7aa134c
#
_cell.length_a   1.000
_cell.length_b   1.000
_cell.length_c   1.000
_cell.angle_alpha   90.00
_cell.angle_beta   90.00
_cell.angle_gamma   90.00
#
_symmetry.space_group_name_H-M   'P 1'
#
loop_
_entity.id
_entity.type
_entity.pdbx_description
1 polymer ?
#
loop_
_entity_poly.entity_id
_entity_poly.type
_entity_poly.pdbx_seq_one_letter_code
_entity_poly.pdbx_strand_id
1 'polypeptide(L)'
;MLPSPLLAAPVVAPAATRTFLAEVAHELLATYDDDTLSDLVVIVPTRRAVVYLQNELALATPDGQALWAPRIAAMEDYMVERAGVQVEEPIALQLLLFEIFKGIDPELNFDRFVGWSALLLQDFSNLDQNLADTKEVFAYLSEAKALERWDLDPDKSRTTGLKRYFTFWDQLARVYRELKRRLRADHLAYPGLAYREAVRRLQADLRNPDKPAPARHVFVGLGGLSRSEEKFINLLRKAGRAELYFDADPFYLEPDSPNRAGALLRRYWAKWDLPRDTFTLQEHLRGRPHHVRLLGVANASMQGKLAGQLLAEARQLNPDATVAVVLPDETLLLPVLHGLPGAEVVPEFNVTMGLSFQSTALFNLVDLLFEVHLTGIREGEPGPDYGVPRYHHQAVSKLLAHPFLRRYQQWQDAQADAPQYRGLLDKICQQIIKKQLVLLPATELLKLGHGHPLIAALFQTWDNCDDIIRACYTVIDLLKQVYLHEHTAIEAEYLYLFYTMIRQLHSAFDC
;
A
#
# COMPACT_ATOMS: atom_id res chain seq x y z
N MET A 1 23.84 3.43 -34.58
CA MET A 1 23.66 2.00 -34.93
C MET A 1 24.19 1.16 -33.75
N LEU A 2 23.33 0.60 -32.96
CA LEU A 2 23.71 -0.42 -31.95
C LEU A 2 23.87 -1.75 -32.72
N PRO A 3 24.92 -2.54 -32.47
CA PRO A 3 25.12 -3.80 -33.19
C PRO A 3 24.08 -4.85 -32.75
N SER A 4 23.61 -5.58 -33.74
CA SER A 4 22.64 -6.68 -33.72
C SER A 4 22.81 -7.75 -32.66
N PRO A 5 21.86 -8.67 -32.59
CA PRO A 5 20.64 -8.60 -31.82
C PRO A 5 20.92 -8.79 -30.33
N LEU A 6 20.17 -8.09 -29.51
CA LEU A 6 20.30 -8.14 -28.06
C LEU A 6 20.05 -9.54 -27.46
N LEU A 7 19.41 -10.44 -28.18
CA LEU A 7 19.13 -11.83 -27.78
C LEU A 7 19.79 -12.80 -28.76
N ALA A 8 20.94 -13.36 -28.39
CA ALA A 8 21.57 -14.46 -29.11
C ALA A 8 21.12 -15.78 -28.49
N ALA A 9 20.61 -16.69 -29.35
CA ALA A 9 20.18 -18.05 -29.15
C ALA A 9 18.77 -18.27 -28.59
N PRO A 10 17.97 -19.15 -29.17
CA PRO A 10 16.69 -19.54 -28.64
C PRO A 10 16.89 -20.24 -27.29
N VAL A 11 16.24 -19.70 -26.26
CA VAL A 11 16.06 -20.44 -25.02
C VAL A 11 15.16 -21.64 -25.37
N VAL A 12 15.72 -22.82 -25.46
CA VAL A 12 14.95 -24.07 -25.59
C VAL A 12 14.10 -24.11 -24.31
N ALA A 13 12.77 -23.97 -24.48
CA ALA A 13 11.85 -24.18 -23.39
C ALA A 13 12.06 -25.56 -22.80
N PRO A 14 12.38 -25.71 -21.51
CA PRO A 14 12.47 -27.03 -20.90
C PRO A 14 11.09 -27.69 -20.95
N ALA A 15 11.07 -29.02 -20.99
CA ALA A 15 9.85 -29.79 -20.79
C ALA A 15 9.07 -29.21 -19.60
N ALA A 16 7.77 -29.03 -19.77
CA ALA A 16 6.89 -28.35 -18.80
C ALA A 16 7.03 -29.00 -17.42
N THR A 17 7.88 -28.43 -16.59
CA THR A 17 7.90 -28.74 -15.16
C THR A 17 6.70 -28.04 -14.54
N ARG A 18 5.93 -28.78 -13.75
CA ARG A 18 4.80 -28.20 -13.01
C ARG A 18 5.29 -27.04 -12.15
N THR A 19 4.47 -26.02 -12.00
CA THR A 19 4.73 -24.95 -11.05
C THR A 19 4.63 -25.49 -9.62
N PHE A 20 5.25 -24.83 -8.65
CA PHE A 20 5.14 -25.20 -7.23
C PHE A 20 3.68 -25.31 -6.77
N LEU A 21 2.83 -24.36 -7.14
CA LEU A 21 1.40 -24.39 -6.77
C LEU A 21 0.65 -25.54 -7.47
N ALA A 22 1.01 -25.89 -8.71
CA ALA A 22 0.46 -27.05 -9.37
C ALA A 22 0.84 -28.36 -8.66
N GLU A 23 2.09 -28.48 -8.21
CA GLU A 23 2.54 -29.64 -7.41
C GLU A 23 1.79 -29.72 -6.09
N VAL A 24 1.64 -28.62 -5.37
CA VAL A 24 0.84 -28.57 -4.14
C VAL A 24 -0.61 -28.96 -4.39
N ALA A 25 -1.23 -28.47 -5.48
CA ALA A 25 -2.60 -28.84 -5.83
C ALA A 25 -2.73 -30.36 -6.05
N HIS A 26 -1.81 -30.98 -6.80
CA HIS A 26 -1.81 -32.42 -6.99
C HIS A 26 -1.57 -33.21 -5.70
N GLU A 27 -0.67 -32.74 -4.85
CA GLU A 27 -0.39 -33.37 -3.55
C GLU A 27 -1.61 -33.33 -2.62
N LEU A 28 -2.31 -32.17 -2.57
CA LEU A 28 -3.53 -32.05 -1.79
C LEU A 28 -4.61 -33.01 -2.28
N LEU A 29 -4.82 -33.11 -3.59
CA LEU A 29 -5.81 -34.03 -4.17
C LEU A 29 -5.42 -35.52 -4.03
N ALA A 30 -4.12 -35.82 -3.94
CA ALA A 30 -3.65 -37.19 -3.72
C ALA A 30 -3.72 -37.63 -2.24
N THR A 31 -3.55 -36.66 -1.32
CA THR A 31 -3.44 -36.94 0.12
C THR A 31 -4.79 -36.95 0.83
N TYR A 32 -5.73 -36.10 0.37
CA TYR A 32 -7.02 -35.90 1.02
C TYR A 32 -8.17 -36.36 0.12
N ASP A 33 -9.15 -37.04 0.72
CA ASP A 33 -10.43 -37.30 0.09
C ASP A 33 -11.34 -36.05 0.12
N ASP A 34 -12.46 -36.07 -0.60
CA ASP A 34 -13.35 -34.92 -0.78
C ASP A 34 -13.84 -34.34 0.57
N ASP A 35 -14.15 -35.19 1.53
CA ASP A 35 -14.67 -34.77 2.85
C ASP A 35 -13.57 -34.10 3.67
N THR A 36 -12.41 -34.68 3.74
CA THR A 36 -11.26 -34.16 4.50
C THR A 36 -10.63 -32.96 3.83
N LEU A 37 -10.66 -32.86 2.49
CA LEU A 37 -10.16 -31.74 1.73
C LEU A 37 -10.98 -30.47 2.02
N SER A 38 -12.31 -30.59 2.07
CA SER A 38 -13.21 -29.46 2.36
C SER A 38 -13.02 -28.86 3.75
N ASP A 39 -12.54 -29.66 4.71
CA ASP A 39 -12.27 -29.24 6.09
C ASP A 39 -10.91 -28.56 6.27
N LEU A 40 -10.06 -28.57 5.23
CA LEU A 40 -8.73 -27.96 5.29
C LEU A 40 -8.79 -26.43 5.20
N VAL A 41 -7.85 -25.81 5.89
CA VAL A 41 -7.54 -24.38 5.74
C VAL A 41 -6.15 -24.27 5.14
N VAL A 42 -6.09 -23.84 3.87
CA VAL A 42 -4.83 -23.65 3.16
C VAL A 42 -4.42 -22.18 3.24
N ILE A 43 -3.23 -21.92 3.75
CA ILE A 43 -2.71 -20.56 3.96
C ILE A 43 -1.55 -20.31 2.99
N VAL A 44 -1.70 -19.27 2.19
CA VAL A 44 -0.71 -18.83 1.20
C VAL A 44 -0.21 -17.41 1.52
N PRO A 45 0.92 -16.95 0.97
CA PRO A 45 1.52 -15.66 1.34
C PRO A 45 0.66 -14.44 1.01
N THR A 46 -0.04 -14.45 -0.13
CA THR A 46 -0.73 -13.29 -0.69
C THR A 46 -2.10 -13.65 -1.26
N ARG A 47 -3.00 -12.66 -1.35
CA ARG A 47 -4.32 -12.81 -2.00
C ARG A 47 -4.21 -13.29 -3.45
N ARG A 48 -3.15 -12.90 -4.15
CA ARG A 48 -2.90 -13.40 -5.52
C ARG A 48 -2.60 -14.89 -5.54
N ALA A 49 -1.77 -15.37 -4.62
CA ALA A 49 -1.48 -16.79 -4.49
C ALA A 49 -2.74 -17.63 -4.21
N VAL A 50 -3.76 -17.04 -3.53
CA VAL A 50 -5.08 -17.68 -3.36
C VAL A 50 -5.70 -17.98 -4.71
N VAL A 51 -5.78 -16.99 -5.61
CA VAL A 51 -6.39 -17.15 -6.95
C VAL A 51 -5.62 -18.15 -7.78
N TYR A 52 -4.28 -18.10 -7.76
CA TYR A 52 -3.46 -19.06 -8.51
C TYR A 52 -3.64 -20.49 -7.99
N LEU A 53 -3.63 -20.71 -6.68
CA LEU A 53 -3.81 -22.05 -6.13
C LEU A 53 -5.23 -22.58 -6.41
N GLN A 54 -6.26 -21.72 -6.39
CA GLN A 54 -7.62 -22.11 -6.80
C GLN A 54 -7.66 -22.56 -8.25
N ASN A 55 -6.99 -21.84 -9.16
CA ASN A 55 -6.89 -22.22 -10.55
C ASN A 55 -6.13 -23.55 -10.73
N GLU A 56 -5.03 -23.76 -10.05
CA GLU A 56 -4.26 -25.01 -10.13
C GLU A 56 -5.05 -26.20 -9.58
N LEU A 57 -5.81 -26.03 -8.51
CA LEU A 57 -6.73 -27.07 -8.02
C LEU A 57 -7.81 -27.39 -9.04
N ALA A 58 -8.40 -26.38 -9.69
CA ALA A 58 -9.38 -26.61 -10.75
C ALA A 58 -8.79 -27.36 -11.94
N LEU A 59 -7.57 -27.00 -12.37
CA LEU A 59 -6.87 -27.66 -13.46
C LEU A 59 -6.43 -29.09 -13.12
N ALA A 60 -6.12 -29.37 -11.86
CA ALA A 60 -5.72 -30.69 -11.39
C ALA A 60 -6.90 -31.63 -11.13
N THR A 61 -8.11 -31.10 -11.01
CA THR A 61 -9.34 -31.86 -10.82
C THR A 61 -9.73 -32.53 -12.15
N PRO A 62 -10.03 -33.85 -12.18
CA PRO A 62 -10.44 -34.54 -13.40
C PRO A 62 -11.71 -33.95 -14.02
N ASP A 63 -11.76 -33.92 -15.35
CA ASP A 63 -12.91 -33.40 -16.10
C ASP A 63 -14.24 -34.05 -15.65
N GLY A 64 -15.22 -33.23 -15.36
CA GLY A 64 -16.57 -33.67 -14.95
C GLY A 64 -16.72 -34.05 -13.48
N GLN A 65 -15.66 -33.95 -12.67
CA GLN A 65 -15.77 -34.08 -11.21
C GLN A 65 -16.05 -32.74 -10.55
N ALA A 66 -16.99 -32.75 -9.59
CA ALA A 66 -17.20 -31.61 -8.68
C ALA A 66 -16.27 -31.78 -7.47
N LEU A 67 -15.53 -30.71 -7.12
CA LEU A 67 -14.62 -30.68 -5.99
C LEU A 67 -15.17 -29.73 -4.92
N TRP A 68 -15.28 -30.20 -3.69
CA TRP A 68 -15.42 -29.35 -2.53
C TRP A 68 -14.04 -28.79 -2.15
N ALA A 69 -13.70 -27.63 -2.71
CA ALA A 69 -12.39 -27.02 -2.53
C ALA A 69 -12.14 -26.67 -1.04
N PRO A 70 -10.87 -26.79 -0.57
CA PRO A 70 -10.49 -26.33 0.75
C PRO A 70 -10.64 -24.81 0.86
N ARG A 71 -10.75 -24.34 2.07
CA ARG A 71 -10.71 -22.89 2.31
C ARG A 71 -9.28 -22.38 2.10
N ILE A 72 -9.06 -21.53 1.09
CA ILE A 72 -7.77 -20.91 0.82
C ILE A 72 -7.80 -19.45 1.25
N ALA A 73 -6.80 -19.01 2.03
CA ALA A 73 -6.70 -17.65 2.53
C ALA A 73 -5.26 -17.12 2.48
N ALA A 74 -5.12 -15.80 2.31
CA ALA A 74 -3.84 -15.14 2.50
C ALA A 74 -3.49 -15.06 3.98
N MET A 75 -2.20 -15.16 4.31
CA MET A 75 -1.72 -15.16 5.71
C MET A 75 -2.19 -13.94 6.49
N GLU A 76 -2.13 -12.77 5.90
CA GLU A 76 -2.57 -11.52 6.53
C GLU A 76 -4.06 -11.55 6.88
N ASP A 77 -4.91 -11.87 5.90
CA ASP A 77 -6.37 -11.91 6.08
C ASP A 77 -6.75 -12.94 7.15
N TYR A 78 -6.08 -14.09 7.12
CA TYR A 78 -6.32 -15.17 8.07
C TYR A 78 -5.93 -14.79 9.50
N MET A 79 -4.79 -14.11 9.69
CA MET A 79 -4.37 -13.63 11.02
C MET A 79 -5.35 -12.62 11.60
N VAL A 80 -5.84 -11.68 10.79
CA VAL A 80 -6.85 -10.69 11.20
C VAL A 80 -8.17 -11.38 11.59
N GLU A 81 -8.65 -12.30 10.79
CA GLU A 81 -9.86 -13.07 11.08
C GLU A 81 -9.72 -13.86 12.38
N ARG A 82 -8.60 -14.56 12.56
CA ARG A 82 -8.34 -15.34 13.78
C ARG A 82 -8.19 -14.48 15.03
N ALA A 83 -7.79 -13.23 14.85
CA ALA A 83 -7.81 -12.24 15.93
C ALA A 83 -9.24 -11.86 16.36
N GLY A 84 -10.22 -11.96 15.46
CA GLY A 84 -11.62 -11.58 15.70
C GLY A 84 -11.76 -10.14 16.15
N VAL A 85 -10.98 -9.26 15.55
CA VAL A 85 -11.01 -7.80 15.70
C VAL A 85 -11.09 -7.19 14.31
N GLN A 86 -11.58 -5.96 14.23
CA GLN A 86 -11.54 -5.19 13.01
C GLN A 86 -10.25 -4.37 12.97
N VAL A 87 -9.57 -4.36 11.84
CA VAL A 87 -8.43 -3.44 11.65
C VAL A 87 -8.98 -2.06 11.32
N GLU A 88 -8.58 -1.09 12.13
CA GLU A 88 -9.03 0.29 12.01
C GLU A 88 -8.22 1.05 10.96
N GLU A 89 -8.85 2.02 10.32
CA GLU A 89 -8.24 2.85 9.28
C GLU A 89 -7.10 3.71 9.83
N PRO A 90 -6.02 3.94 9.07
CA PRO A 90 -4.85 4.67 9.54
C PRO A 90 -5.14 6.07 10.06
N ILE A 91 -6.08 6.80 9.44
CA ILE A 91 -6.45 8.16 9.83
C ILE A 91 -7.15 8.14 11.19
N ALA A 92 -8.10 7.24 11.40
CA ALA A 92 -8.80 7.09 12.68
C ALA A 92 -7.84 6.68 13.81
N LEU A 93 -6.87 5.80 13.53
CA LEU A 93 -5.81 5.45 14.47
C LEU A 93 -4.94 6.66 14.83
N GLN A 94 -4.62 7.53 13.87
CA GLN A 94 -3.84 8.75 14.15
C GLN A 94 -4.64 9.74 15.00
N LEU A 95 -5.92 9.93 14.73
CA LEU A 95 -6.79 10.79 15.54
C LEU A 95 -6.91 10.26 16.97
N LEU A 96 -7.17 8.95 17.14
CA LEU A 96 -7.21 8.33 18.46
C LEU A 96 -5.88 8.48 19.21
N LEU A 97 -4.76 8.32 18.51
CA LEU A 97 -3.43 8.51 19.10
C LEU A 97 -3.20 9.97 19.47
N PHE A 98 -3.66 10.94 18.65
CA PHE A 98 -3.60 12.35 18.96
C PHE A 98 -4.36 12.70 20.24
N GLU A 99 -5.57 12.20 20.42
CA GLU A 99 -6.36 12.40 21.64
C GLU A 99 -5.63 11.91 22.89
N ILE A 100 -4.98 10.73 22.80
CA ILE A 100 -4.20 10.19 23.90
C ILE A 100 -3.03 11.10 24.25
N PHE A 101 -2.29 11.58 23.24
CA PHE A 101 -1.18 12.51 23.46
C PHE A 101 -1.66 13.87 23.95
N LYS A 102 -2.77 14.38 23.46
CA LYS A 102 -3.39 15.64 23.91
C LYS A 102 -3.76 15.60 25.38
N GLY A 103 -4.15 14.44 25.89
CA GLY A 103 -4.36 14.22 27.33
C GLY A 103 -3.08 14.26 28.17
N ILE A 104 -1.90 14.18 27.57
CA ILE A 104 -0.59 14.24 28.22
C ILE A 104 0.05 15.63 28.03
N ASP A 105 0.02 16.14 26.80
CA ASP A 105 0.49 17.48 26.42
C ASP A 105 -0.66 18.28 25.79
N PRO A 106 -1.40 19.07 26.58
CA PRO A 106 -2.52 19.86 26.08
C PRO A 106 -2.15 20.90 25.02
N GLU A 107 -0.87 21.26 24.93
CA GLU A 107 -0.37 22.22 23.93
C GLU A 107 0.12 21.57 22.65
N LEU A 108 -0.02 20.24 22.53
CA LEU A 108 0.36 19.53 21.32
C LEU A 108 -0.47 20.02 20.13
N ASN A 109 0.22 20.47 19.08
CA ASN A 109 -0.41 20.89 17.84
C ASN A 109 -0.55 19.70 16.89
N PHE A 110 -1.72 19.59 16.25
CA PHE A 110 -2.03 18.49 15.31
C PHE A 110 -1.07 18.46 14.11
N ASP A 111 -0.73 19.63 13.54
CA ASP A 111 0.16 19.71 12.37
C ASP A 111 1.56 19.14 12.64
N ARG A 112 2.06 19.36 13.86
CA ARG A 112 3.34 18.75 14.29
C ARG A 112 3.22 17.28 14.59
N PHE A 113 2.08 16.87 15.14
CA PHE A 113 1.82 15.49 15.52
C PHE A 113 1.70 14.58 14.28
N VAL A 114 0.94 15.01 13.26
CA VAL A 114 0.67 14.19 12.07
C VAL A 114 1.95 13.81 11.32
N GLY A 115 2.97 14.68 11.35
CA GLY A 115 4.25 14.45 10.68
C GLY A 115 5.05 13.23 11.16
N TRP A 116 4.78 12.73 12.40
CA TRP A 116 5.50 11.57 12.97
C TRP A 116 4.57 10.47 13.50
N SER A 117 3.28 10.73 13.62
CA SER A 117 2.31 9.81 14.22
C SER A 117 2.19 8.49 13.46
N ALA A 118 2.22 8.53 12.12
CA ALA A 118 2.17 7.34 11.28
C ALA A 118 3.38 6.43 11.54
N LEU A 119 4.58 7.00 11.69
CA LEU A 119 5.79 6.24 12.01
C LEU A 119 5.67 5.57 13.39
N LEU A 120 5.16 6.29 14.39
CA LEU A 120 4.97 5.73 15.74
C LEU A 120 3.94 4.59 15.74
N LEU A 121 2.83 4.73 15.01
CA LEU A 121 1.86 3.65 14.84
C LEU A 121 2.48 2.44 14.16
N GLN A 122 3.31 2.64 13.15
CA GLN A 122 4.07 1.58 12.49
C GLN A 122 5.02 0.88 13.46
N ASP A 123 5.72 1.63 14.32
CA ASP A 123 6.61 1.07 15.34
C ASP A 123 5.82 0.25 16.37
N PHE A 124 4.68 0.72 16.85
CA PHE A 124 3.81 -0.04 17.73
C PHE A 124 3.29 -1.31 17.04
N SER A 125 2.93 -1.22 15.77
CA SER A 125 2.53 -2.37 14.95
C SER A 125 3.67 -3.40 14.85
N ASN A 126 4.89 -2.95 14.57
CA ASN A 126 6.07 -3.82 14.49
C ASN A 126 6.38 -4.50 15.82
N LEU A 127 6.26 -3.80 16.94
CA LEU A 127 6.44 -4.38 18.29
C LEU A 127 5.44 -5.52 18.55
N ASP A 128 4.16 -5.30 18.20
CA ASP A 128 3.13 -6.30 18.40
C ASP A 128 3.24 -7.47 17.42
N GLN A 129 3.49 -7.20 16.15
CA GLN A 129 3.67 -8.22 15.12
C GLN A 129 4.87 -9.13 15.42
N ASN A 130 5.93 -8.58 16.02
CA ASN A 130 7.09 -9.35 16.44
C ASN A 130 7.01 -9.89 17.87
N LEU A 131 5.87 -9.78 18.54
CA LEU A 131 5.65 -10.26 19.93
C LEU A 131 6.72 -9.75 20.90
N ALA A 132 7.25 -8.54 20.65
CA ALA A 132 8.29 -7.97 21.50
C ALA A 132 7.82 -7.84 22.95
N ASP A 133 8.72 -8.03 23.91
CA ASP A 133 8.46 -7.66 25.31
C ASP A 133 8.50 -6.12 25.40
N THR A 134 7.32 -5.56 25.36
CA THR A 134 7.17 -4.11 25.35
C THR A 134 7.58 -3.44 26.66
N LYS A 135 7.63 -4.19 27.78
CA LYS A 135 8.15 -3.66 29.04
C LYS A 135 9.65 -3.48 28.95
N GLU A 136 10.36 -4.50 28.47
CA GLU A 136 11.82 -4.43 28.27
C GLU A 136 12.19 -3.35 27.24
N VAL A 137 11.49 -3.32 26.10
CA VAL A 137 11.76 -2.33 25.03
C VAL A 137 11.60 -0.90 25.55
N PHE A 138 10.51 -0.59 26.25
CA PHE A 138 10.27 0.76 26.75
C PHE A 138 11.18 1.12 27.93
N ALA A 139 11.52 0.14 28.78
CA ALA A 139 12.53 0.35 29.83
C ALA A 139 13.89 0.68 29.24
N TYR A 140 14.33 -0.11 28.24
CA TYR A 140 15.59 0.14 27.53
C TYR A 140 15.63 1.51 26.84
N LEU A 141 14.54 1.90 26.16
CA LEU A 141 14.43 3.22 25.53
C LEU A 141 14.53 4.35 26.55
N SER A 142 13.89 4.21 27.71
CA SER A 142 13.96 5.19 28.79
C SER A 142 15.36 5.28 29.37
N GLU A 143 16.06 4.14 29.56
CA GLU A 143 17.45 4.08 30.06
C GLU A 143 18.43 4.68 29.04
N ALA A 144 18.32 4.28 27.76
CA ALA A 144 19.19 4.82 26.69
C ALA A 144 19.05 6.35 26.59
N LYS A 145 17.82 6.85 26.65
CA LYS A 145 17.56 8.28 26.66
C LYS A 145 18.00 8.97 27.96
N ALA A 146 17.98 8.26 29.09
CA ALA A 146 18.58 8.76 30.33
C ALA A 146 20.09 8.93 30.21
N LEU A 147 20.81 7.98 29.58
CA LEU A 147 22.25 8.11 29.30
C LEU A 147 22.55 9.32 28.39
N GLU A 148 21.79 9.53 27.36
CA GLU A 148 21.91 10.75 26.53
C GLU A 148 21.74 12.04 27.35
N ARG A 149 20.91 12.02 28.43
CA ARG A 149 20.77 13.14 29.35
C ARG A 149 22.04 13.43 30.15
N TRP A 150 22.82 12.38 30.47
CA TRP A 150 24.05 12.51 31.26
C TRP A 150 25.22 13.08 30.45
N ASP A 151 25.24 12.82 29.15
CA ASP A 151 26.24 13.40 28.24
C ASP A 151 25.96 14.87 27.89
N LEU A 152 24.78 15.38 28.26
CA LEU A 152 24.43 16.79 28.12
C LEU A 152 25.01 17.56 29.32
N ASP A 153 25.85 18.54 29.05
CA ASP A 153 26.48 19.44 30.02
C ASP A 153 25.46 19.89 31.10
N PRO A 154 25.68 19.51 32.39
CA PRO A 154 24.74 19.81 33.47
C PRO A 154 24.53 21.30 33.71
N ASP A 155 25.47 22.14 33.26
CA ASP A 155 25.40 23.61 33.44
C ASP A 155 24.64 24.34 32.33
N LYS A 156 24.27 23.64 31.22
CA LYS A 156 23.40 24.26 30.21
C LYS A 156 21.95 24.19 30.67
N SER A 157 21.36 25.38 30.90
CA SER A 157 19.93 25.51 31.20
C SER A 157 19.10 24.72 30.19
N ARG A 158 18.39 23.68 30.65
CA ARG A 158 17.56 22.81 29.81
C ARG A 158 16.48 23.67 29.15
N THR A 159 16.56 23.85 27.84
CA THR A 159 15.51 24.52 27.06
C THR A 159 14.19 23.76 27.23
N THR A 160 13.07 24.46 27.15
CA THR A 160 11.71 23.88 27.21
C THR A 160 11.55 22.72 26.18
N GLY A 161 12.17 22.84 25.01
CA GLY A 161 12.17 21.81 23.97
C GLY A 161 12.86 20.50 24.40
N LEU A 162 14.00 20.59 25.11
CA LEU A 162 14.71 19.42 25.61
C LEU A 162 13.91 18.66 26.67
N LYS A 163 13.22 19.39 27.56
CA LYS A 163 12.33 18.78 28.56
C LYS A 163 11.17 18.04 27.88
N ARG A 164 10.53 18.64 26.89
CA ARG A 164 9.45 18.00 26.11
C ARG A 164 9.94 16.73 25.39
N TYR A 165 11.11 16.74 24.79
CA TYR A 165 11.73 15.59 24.14
C TYR A 165 11.85 14.41 25.11
N PHE A 166 12.39 14.59 26.30
CA PHE A 166 12.52 13.51 27.27
C PHE A 166 11.19 13.05 27.84
N THR A 167 10.26 13.97 28.09
CA THR A 167 8.91 13.63 28.54
C THR A 167 8.20 12.73 27.52
N PHE A 168 8.37 12.99 26.22
CA PHE A 168 7.83 12.15 25.15
C PHE A 168 8.28 10.68 25.30
N TRP A 169 9.58 10.44 25.45
CA TRP A 169 10.11 9.08 25.57
C TRP A 169 9.63 8.36 26.84
N ASP A 170 9.54 9.07 27.95
CA ASP A 170 9.07 8.53 29.23
C ASP A 170 7.57 8.16 29.18
N GLN A 171 6.79 8.82 28.35
CA GLN A 171 5.34 8.59 28.22
C GLN A 171 4.96 7.52 27.18
N LEU A 172 5.87 7.10 26.30
CA LEU A 172 5.55 6.15 25.22
C LEU A 172 4.91 4.85 25.72
N ALA A 173 5.43 4.28 26.80
CA ALA A 173 4.87 3.06 27.39
C ALA A 173 3.42 3.26 27.87
N ARG A 174 3.07 4.47 28.36
CA ARG A 174 1.71 4.81 28.80
C ARG A 174 0.80 4.97 27.57
N VAL A 175 1.25 5.72 26.57
CA VAL A 175 0.52 5.94 25.32
C VAL A 175 0.21 4.61 24.63
N TYR A 176 1.20 3.74 24.46
CA TYR A 176 1.04 2.41 23.88
C TYR A 176 -0.01 1.57 24.61
N ARG A 177 0.05 1.54 25.96
CA ARG A 177 -0.93 0.79 26.76
C ARG A 177 -2.34 1.36 26.66
N GLU A 178 -2.47 2.69 26.68
CA GLU A 178 -3.77 3.35 26.57
C GLU A 178 -4.40 3.16 25.20
N LEU A 179 -3.61 3.29 24.12
CA LEU A 179 -4.06 2.99 22.75
C LEU A 179 -4.61 1.56 22.65
N LYS A 180 -3.87 0.58 23.13
CA LYS A 180 -4.32 -0.82 23.10
C LYS A 180 -5.54 -1.06 23.97
N ARG A 181 -5.67 -0.37 25.11
CA ARG A 181 -6.83 -0.49 25.99
C ARG A 181 -8.10 0.01 25.28
N ARG A 182 -8.04 1.18 24.63
CA ARG A 182 -9.18 1.75 23.87
C ARG A 182 -9.54 0.85 22.71
N LEU A 183 -8.60 0.51 21.84
CA LEU A 183 -8.84 -0.34 20.68
C LEU A 183 -9.47 -1.69 21.06
N ARG A 184 -9.00 -2.33 22.14
CA ARG A 184 -9.58 -3.59 22.60
C ARG A 184 -11.01 -3.45 23.14
N ALA A 185 -11.34 -2.33 23.77
CA ALA A 185 -12.69 -2.08 24.28
C ALA A 185 -13.71 -2.04 23.14
N ASP A 186 -13.30 -1.54 21.98
CA ASP A 186 -14.15 -1.39 20.79
C ASP A 186 -13.97 -2.53 19.78
N HIS A 187 -13.25 -3.60 20.15
CA HIS A 187 -12.90 -4.71 19.24
C HIS A 187 -12.12 -4.29 17.99
N LEU A 188 -11.36 -3.20 18.09
CA LEU A 188 -10.52 -2.65 17.05
C LEU A 188 -9.04 -3.03 17.25
N ALA A 189 -8.27 -2.93 16.18
CA ALA A 189 -6.82 -3.14 16.22
C ALA A 189 -6.12 -2.39 15.08
N TYR A 190 -4.84 -2.08 15.25
CA TYR A 190 -3.91 -1.89 14.13
C TYR A 190 -3.33 -3.26 13.70
N PRO A 191 -2.76 -3.42 12.51
CA PRO A 191 -2.37 -4.72 11.97
C PRO A 191 -1.54 -5.59 12.93
N GLY A 192 -0.46 -5.07 13.51
CA GLY A 192 0.39 -5.82 14.43
C GLY A 192 -0.31 -6.26 15.71
N LEU A 193 -1.26 -5.45 16.23
CA LEU A 193 -2.07 -5.84 17.37
C LEU A 193 -2.99 -7.02 17.03
N ALA A 194 -3.60 -7.01 15.82
CA ALA A 194 -4.40 -8.13 15.35
C ALA A 194 -3.57 -9.43 15.33
N TYR A 195 -2.35 -9.39 14.82
CA TYR A 195 -1.45 -10.55 14.80
C TYR A 195 -1.14 -11.07 16.23
N ARG A 196 -0.86 -10.17 17.16
CA ARG A 196 -0.66 -10.56 18.58
C ARG A 196 -1.91 -11.19 19.19
N GLU A 197 -3.09 -10.64 18.90
CA GLU A 197 -4.37 -11.17 19.40
C GLU A 197 -4.71 -12.52 18.78
N ALA A 198 -4.42 -12.77 17.50
CA ALA A 198 -4.58 -14.07 16.86
C ALA A 198 -3.77 -15.15 17.58
N VAL A 199 -2.50 -14.87 17.88
CA VAL A 199 -1.63 -15.79 18.64
C VAL A 199 -2.19 -16.03 20.04
N ARG A 200 -2.62 -14.98 20.73
CA ARG A 200 -3.19 -15.07 22.09
C ARG A 200 -4.45 -15.93 22.11
N ARG A 201 -5.36 -15.73 21.17
CA ARG A 201 -6.60 -16.51 21.04
C ARG A 201 -6.31 -17.97 20.73
N LEU A 202 -5.45 -18.26 19.76
CA LEU A 202 -5.08 -19.63 19.46
C LEU A 202 -4.47 -20.34 20.68
N GLN A 203 -3.61 -19.65 21.45
CA GLN A 203 -3.05 -20.20 22.69
C GLN A 203 -4.13 -20.50 23.75
N ALA A 204 -5.13 -19.63 23.87
CA ALA A 204 -6.25 -19.84 24.79
C ALA A 204 -7.14 -21.02 24.33
N ASP A 205 -7.44 -21.08 23.03
CA ASP A 205 -8.26 -22.16 22.45
C ASP A 205 -7.59 -23.52 22.62
N LEU A 206 -6.29 -23.64 22.37
CA LEU A 206 -5.53 -24.89 22.55
C LEU A 206 -5.39 -25.33 24.01
N ARG A 207 -5.57 -24.43 24.98
CA ARG A 207 -5.55 -24.76 26.42
C ARG A 207 -6.93 -25.11 26.98
N ASN A 208 -7.97 -24.78 26.26
CA ASN A 208 -9.34 -25.03 26.70
C ASN A 208 -9.82 -26.40 26.21
N PRO A 209 -10.00 -27.39 27.09
CA PRO A 209 -10.44 -28.74 26.72
C PRO A 209 -11.87 -28.77 26.15
N ASP A 210 -12.68 -27.76 26.45
CA ASP A 210 -14.10 -27.71 26.03
C ASP A 210 -14.21 -27.17 24.57
N LYS A 211 -13.13 -26.64 23.99
CA LYS A 211 -13.14 -26.19 22.61
C LYS A 211 -12.76 -27.33 21.66
N PRO A 212 -13.42 -27.39 20.49
CA PRO A 212 -13.04 -28.34 19.46
C PRO A 212 -11.60 -28.05 18.99
N ALA A 213 -10.89 -29.13 18.62
CA ALA A 213 -9.57 -28.99 18.04
C ALA A 213 -9.64 -28.06 16.81
N PRO A 214 -8.65 -27.19 16.59
CA PRO A 214 -8.62 -26.34 15.40
C PRO A 214 -8.61 -27.20 14.13
N ALA A 215 -9.17 -26.67 13.04
CA ALA A 215 -9.10 -27.28 11.71
C ALA A 215 -7.65 -27.64 11.35
N ARG A 216 -7.46 -28.57 10.44
CA ARG A 216 -6.14 -28.88 9.87
C ARG A 216 -5.73 -27.76 8.93
N HIS A 217 -4.50 -27.29 9.06
CA HIS A 217 -3.96 -26.19 8.28
C HIS A 217 -2.84 -26.69 7.39
N VAL A 218 -2.80 -26.16 6.17
CA VAL A 218 -1.70 -26.37 5.23
C VAL A 218 -1.09 -25.01 4.88
N PHE A 219 0.16 -24.80 5.22
CA PHE A 219 0.88 -23.56 4.95
C PHE A 219 1.76 -23.74 3.71
N VAL A 220 1.53 -22.93 2.68
CA VAL A 220 2.14 -23.10 1.36
C VAL A 220 3.00 -21.92 0.98
N GLY A 221 4.27 -22.14 0.68
CA GLY A 221 5.16 -21.15 0.06
C GLY A 221 5.49 -19.95 0.92
N LEU A 222 5.39 -20.06 2.24
CA LEU A 222 5.67 -18.95 3.15
C LEU A 222 7.17 -18.65 3.23
N GLY A 223 7.54 -17.37 3.12
CA GLY A 223 8.93 -16.92 3.14
C GLY A 223 9.31 -16.23 4.45
N GLY A 224 9.44 -14.90 4.45
CA GLY A 224 9.79 -14.11 5.61
C GLY A 224 8.63 -13.97 6.60
N LEU A 225 8.64 -14.75 7.67
CA LEU A 225 7.60 -14.73 8.69
C LEU A 225 7.95 -13.77 9.83
N SER A 226 6.97 -13.03 10.32
CA SER A 226 7.03 -12.32 11.58
C SER A 226 7.05 -13.32 12.76
N ARG A 227 7.44 -12.86 13.95
CA ARG A 227 7.42 -13.72 15.13
C ARG A 227 6.00 -14.16 15.53
N SER A 228 4.99 -13.38 15.24
CA SER A 228 3.58 -13.78 15.45
C SER A 228 3.21 -14.94 14.54
N GLU A 229 3.50 -14.86 13.25
CA GLU A 229 3.25 -15.91 12.28
C GLU A 229 4.03 -17.18 12.62
N GLU A 230 5.33 -17.06 12.87
CA GLU A 230 6.16 -18.19 13.30
C GLU A 230 5.55 -18.90 14.53
N LYS A 231 5.11 -18.11 15.52
CA LYS A 231 4.53 -18.66 16.74
C LYS A 231 3.18 -19.30 16.51
N PHE A 232 2.35 -18.68 15.66
CA PHE A 232 1.04 -19.20 15.28
C PHE A 232 1.16 -20.56 14.59
N ILE A 233 2.00 -20.66 13.57
CA ILE A 233 2.29 -21.91 12.85
C ILE A 233 2.84 -22.98 13.81
N ASN A 234 3.80 -22.61 14.64
CA ASN A 234 4.41 -23.58 15.57
C ASN A 234 3.44 -24.10 16.63
N LEU A 235 2.47 -23.30 17.05
CA LEU A 235 1.40 -23.76 17.95
C LEU A 235 0.52 -24.82 17.28
N LEU A 236 0.08 -24.59 16.05
CA LEU A 236 -0.70 -25.56 15.29
C LEU A 236 0.11 -26.80 14.96
N ARG A 237 1.38 -26.67 14.61
CA ARG A 237 2.28 -27.78 14.33
C ARG A 237 2.46 -28.68 15.55
N LYS A 238 2.71 -28.09 16.73
CA LYS A 238 2.81 -28.84 18.00
C LYS A 238 1.51 -29.53 18.40
N ALA A 239 0.38 -29.01 17.94
CA ALA A 239 -0.92 -29.66 18.14
C ALA A 239 -1.23 -30.73 17.08
N GLY A 240 -0.32 -31.03 16.15
CA GLY A 240 -0.54 -31.97 15.05
C GLY A 240 -1.59 -31.48 14.03
N ARG A 241 -1.76 -30.17 13.90
CA ARG A 241 -2.79 -29.52 13.08
C ARG A 241 -2.23 -28.63 11.97
N ALA A 242 -0.93 -28.74 11.66
CA ALA A 242 -0.31 -27.98 10.60
C ALA A 242 0.64 -28.81 9.77
N GLU A 243 0.54 -28.65 8.45
CA GLU A 243 1.47 -29.14 7.44
C GLU A 243 2.09 -27.94 6.73
N LEU A 244 3.30 -28.13 6.19
CA LEU A 244 4.09 -27.07 5.59
C LEU A 244 4.61 -27.54 4.22
N TYR A 245 4.44 -26.71 3.21
CA TYR A 245 5.00 -26.91 1.87
C TYR A 245 5.85 -25.71 1.49
N PHE A 246 7.12 -25.96 1.19
CA PHE A 246 8.07 -24.91 0.79
C PHE A 246 8.61 -25.20 -0.61
N ASP A 247 8.67 -24.16 -1.43
CA ASP A 247 9.43 -24.18 -2.68
C ASP A 247 10.89 -23.83 -2.40
N ALA A 248 11.79 -24.72 -2.74
CA ALA A 248 13.21 -24.49 -2.54
C ALA A 248 14.09 -25.26 -3.54
N ASP A 249 15.08 -24.57 -4.11
CA ASP A 249 16.18 -25.25 -4.79
C ASP A 249 17.20 -25.74 -3.75
N PRO A 250 17.75 -26.97 -3.89
CA PRO A 250 18.76 -27.52 -2.99
C PRO A 250 19.95 -26.57 -2.75
N PHE A 251 20.31 -25.77 -3.74
CA PHE A 251 21.36 -24.76 -3.62
C PHE A 251 21.14 -23.78 -2.46
N TYR A 252 19.88 -23.41 -2.18
CA TYR A 252 19.55 -22.50 -1.08
C TYR A 252 19.52 -23.20 0.29
N LEU A 253 19.34 -24.51 0.31
CA LEU A 253 19.20 -25.29 1.55
C LEU A 253 20.52 -25.83 2.09
N GLU A 254 21.61 -25.78 1.33
CA GLU A 254 22.91 -26.20 1.79
C GLU A 254 23.33 -25.43 3.04
N PRO A 255 23.73 -26.13 4.14
CA PRO A 255 24.05 -25.46 5.43
C PRO A 255 25.13 -24.40 5.31
N ASP A 256 26.16 -24.66 4.51
CA ASP A 256 27.33 -23.80 4.32
C ASP A 256 27.19 -22.85 3.12
N SER A 257 26.00 -22.77 2.51
CA SER A 257 25.78 -21.88 1.38
C SER A 257 26.00 -20.42 1.78
N PRO A 258 26.90 -19.68 1.09
CA PRO A 258 27.10 -18.26 1.35
C PRO A 258 25.90 -17.41 0.90
N ASN A 259 24.93 -18.00 0.21
CA ASN A 259 23.78 -17.31 -0.33
C ASN A 259 22.77 -16.96 0.76
N ARG A 260 22.55 -15.64 0.96
CA ARG A 260 21.62 -15.13 1.96
C ARG A 260 20.15 -15.40 1.64
N ALA A 261 19.78 -15.61 0.37
CA ALA A 261 18.39 -15.86 -0.02
C ALA A 261 17.79 -17.10 0.66
N GLY A 262 18.60 -18.15 0.87
CA GLY A 262 18.17 -19.35 1.59
C GLY A 262 18.19 -19.28 3.12
N ALA A 263 18.70 -18.18 3.71
CA ALA A 263 18.94 -18.11 5.15
C ALA A 263 17.68 -18.33 6.01
N LEU A 264 16.53 -17.80 5.58
CA LEU A 264 15.28 -17.99 6.29
C LEU A 264 14.79 -19.44 6.22
N LEU A 265 14.85 -20.07 5.06
CA LEU A 265 14.45 -21.47 4.87
C LEU A 265 15.33 -22.41 5.70
N ARG A 266 16.66 -22.20 5.68
CA ARG A 266 17.60 -22.97 6.53
C ARG A 266 17.29 -22.80 8.01
N ARG A 267 16.94 -21.55 8.44
CA ARG A 267 16.53 -21.27 9.82
C ARG A 267 15.25 -22.01 10.20
N TYR A 268 14.22 -22.03 9.36
CA TYR A 268 12.99 -22.75 9.62
C TYR A 268 13.22 -24.24 9.63
N TRP A 269 13.98 -24.77 8.70
CA TRP A 269 14.34 -26.17 8.64
C TRP A 269 14.98 -26.63 9.94
N ALA A 270 16.05 -25.95 10.39
CA ALA A 270 16.72 -26.28 11.63
C ALA A 270 15.86 -26.04 12.89
N LYS A 271 15.13 -24.91 12.94
CA LYS A 271 14.33 -24.54 14.13
C LYS A 271 13.11 -25.44 14.35
N TRP A 272 12.52 -25.91 13.28
CA TRP A 272 11.30 -26.71 13.33
C TRP A 272 11.55 -28.20 13.10
N ASP A 273 12.79 -28.60 12.90
CA ASP A 273 13.19 -29.98 12.57
C ASP A 273 12.27 -30.56 11.47
N LEU A 274 12.23 -29.85 10.34
CA LEU A 274 11.35 -30.21 9.24
C LEU A 274 11.91 -31.42 8.48
N PRO A 275 11.08 -32.42 8.14
CA PRO A 275 11.48 -33.47 7.24
C PRO A 275 11.81 -32.92 5.85
N ARG A 276 12.66 -33.63 5.12
CA ARG A 276 13.17 -33.15 3.83
C ARG A 276 12.08 -33.11 2.74
N ASP A 277 11.09 -33.95 2.84
CA ASP A 277 9.91 -34.02 1.95
C ASP A 277 8.93 -32.84 2.13
N THR A 278 9.10 -32.02 3.20
CA THR A 278 8.39 -30.74 3.34
C THR A 278 8.75 -29.73 2.22
N PHE A 279 9.87 -29.97 1.52
CA PHE A 279 10.37 -29.09 0.48
C PHE A 279 10.17 -29.75 -0.89
N THR A 280 9.48 -29.04 -1.78
CA THR A 280 9.50 -29.38 -3.19
C THR A 280 10.85 -28.98 -3.77
N LEU A 281 11.71 -29.97 -3.94
CA LEU A 281 13.09 -29.77 -4.37
C LEU A 281 13.19 -29.92 -5.89
N GLN A 282 13.32 -28.81 -6.60
CA GLN A 282 13.63 -28.81 -8.03
C GLN A 282 15.01 -28.19 -8.24
N GLU A 283 15.96 -28.98 -8.79
CA GLU A 283 17.32 -28.53 -9.03
C GLU A 283 17.41 -27.73 -10.33
N HIS A 284 17.03 -26.46 -10.28
CA HIS A 284 17.05 -25.58 -11.45
C HIS A 284 18.33 -24.77 -11.57
N LEU A 285 18.96 -24.40 -10.45
CA LEU A 285 20.12 -23.50 -10.48
C LEU A 285 21.40 -24.18 -10.95
N ARG A 286 21.61 -25.46 -10.65
CA ARG A 286 22.80 -26.21 -11.09
C ARG A 286 22.58 -27.01 -12.36
N GLY A 287 21.36 -27.46 -12.59
CA GLY A 287 21.02 -28.37 -13.68
C GLY A 287 20.74 -27.69 -15.03
N ARG A 288 20.67 -26.35 -15.08
CA ARG A 288 20.27 -25.62 -16.28
C ARG A 288 21.23 -24.47 -16.61
N PRO A 289 21.54 -24.22 -17.90
CA PRO A 289 22.27 -23.03 -18.30
C PRO A 289 21.42 -21.77 -18.04
N HIS A 290 22.02 -20.77 -17.43
CA HIS A 290 21.41 -19.46 -17.20
C HIS A 290 22.12 -18.43 -18.08
N HIS A 291 21.34 -17.64 -18.81
CA HIS A 291 21.85 -16.50 -19.57
C HIS A 291 21.58 -15.21 -18.83
N VAL A 292 22.63 -14.61 -18.27
CA VAL A 292 22.53 -13.34 -17.52
C VAL A 292 23.23 -12.25 -18.33
N ARG A 293 22.53 -11.14 -18.55
CA ARG A 293 23.10 -9.95 -19.21
C ARG A 293 22.96 -8.75 -18.29
N LEU A 294 24.04 -8.02 -18.13
CA LEU A 294 24.09 -6.78 -17.37
C LEU A 294 24.18 -5.59 -18.33
N LEU A 295 23.19 -4.70 -18.28
CA LEU A 295 23.10 -3.55 -19.15
C LEU A 295 23.09 -2.28 -18.32
N GLY A 296 24.14 -1.47 -18.45
CA GLY A 296 24.23 -0.18 -17.77
C GLY A 296 23.52 0.92 -18.59
N VAL A 297 22.72 1.73 -17.91
CA VAL A 297 22.02 2.89 -18.50
C VAL A 297 22.19 4.12 -17.63
N ALA A 298 22.05 5.31 -18.24
CA ALA A 298 22.42 6.57 -17.61
C ALA A 298 21.47 7.00 -16.46
N ASN A 299 20.19 6.65 -16.53
CA ASN A 299 19.18 7.07 -15.56
C ASN A 299 17.93 6.18 -15.58
N ALA A 300 17.00 6.41 -14.62
CA ALA A 300 15.77 5.65 -14.44
C ALA A 300 14.87 5.62 -15.70
N SER A 301 14.72 6.75 -16.38
CA SER A 301 13.90 6.83 -17.61
C SER A 301 14.49 5.97 -18.73
N MET A 302 15.81 5.88 -18.81
CA MET A 302 16.49 4.99 -19.78
C MET A 302 16.34 3.52 -19.40
N GLN A 303 16.25 3.18 -18.10
CA GLN A 303 15.93 1.80 -17.67
C GLN A 303 14.55 1.39 -18.18
N GLY A 304 13.54 2.25 -18.02
CA GLY A 304 12.19 2.00 -18.52
C GLY A 304 12.15 1.78 -20.03
N LYS A 305 12.82 2.65 -20.81
CA LYS A 305 12.91 2.52 -22.27
C LYS A 305 13.63 1.24 -22.71
N LEU A 306 14.73 0.90 -22.04
CA LEU A 306 15.47 -0.33 -22.34
C LEU A 306 14.65 -1.56 -22.00
N ALA A 307 13.93 -1.57 -20.88
CA ALA A 307 13.02 -2.66 -20.51
C ALA A 307 11.94 -2.89 -21.59
N GLY A 308 11.33 -1.81 -22.09
CA GLY A 308 10.36 -1.88 -23.18
C GLY A 308 10.97 -2.40 -24.49
N GLN A 309 12.19 -1.98 -24.84
CA GLN A 309 12.91 -2.48 -26.00
C GLN A 309 13.21 -3.97 -25.88
N LEU A 310 13.74 -4.42 -24.73
CA LEU A 310 14.04 -5.84 -24.49
C LEU A 310 12.77 -6.69 -24.51
N LEU A 311 11.66 -6.17 -24.00
CA LEU A 311 10.36 -6.85 -24.08
C LEU A 311 9.89 -7.00 -25.52
N ALA A 312 10.03 -5.94 -26.35
CA ALA A 312 9.70 -6.03 -27.78
C ALA A 312 10.57 -7.06 -28.50
N GLU A 313 11.88 -7.08 -28.25
CA GLU A 313 12.80 -8.08 -28.81
C GLU A 313 12.44 -9.51 -28.37
N ALA A 314 12.11 -9.72 -27.08
CA ALA A 314 11.70 -11.02 -26.56
C ALA A 314 10.42 -11.52 -27.25
N ARG A 315 9.44 -10.66 -27.44
CA ARG A 315 8.17 -10.99 -28.14
C ARG A 315 8.37 -11.25 -29.62
N GLN A 316 9.28 -10.57 -30.30
CA GLN A 316 9.62 -10.87 -31.69
C GLN A 316 10.26 -12.25 -31.85
N LEU A 317 11.10 -12.66 -30.90
CA LEU A 317 11.75 -13.97 -30.92
C LEU A 317 10.80 -15.12 -30.54
N ASN A 318 9.93 -14.88 -29.59
CA ASN A 318 8.91 -15.83 -29.14
C ASN A 318 7.63 -15.08 -28.73
N PRO A 319 6.61 -15.01 -29.60
CA PRO A 319 5.36 -14.31 -29.33
C PRO A 319 4.61 -14.84 -28.09
N ASP A 320 4.75 -16.14 -27.79
CA ASP A 320 4.06 -16.82 -26.69
C ASP A 320 4.88 -16.82 -25.38
N ALA A 321 6.05 -16.17 -25.38
CA ALA A 321 6.90 -16.15 -24.18
C ALA A 321 6.20 -15.41 -23.02
N THR A 322 6.17 -16.03 -21.85
CA THR A 322 5.80 -15.35 -20.60
C THR A 322 6.98 -14.50 -20.12
N VAL A 323 6.79 -13.20 -20.07
CA VAL A 323 7.84 -12.24 -19.69
C VAL A 323 7.44 -11.53 -18.39
N ALA A 324 8.34 -11.51 -17.41
CA ALA A 324 8.19 -10.73 -16.20
C ALA A 324 9.22 -9.58 -16.19
N VAL A 325 8.72 -8.35 -15.94
CA VAL A 325 9.56 -7.18 -15.66
C VAL A 325 9.53 -6.94 -14.16
N VAL A 326 10.68 -7.16 -13.50
CA VAL A 326 10.79 -7.03 -12.04
C VAL A 326 11.43 -5.68 -11.72
N LEU A 327 10.74 -4.89 -10.90
CA LEU A 327 11.17 -3.55 -10.48
C LEU A 327 11.56 -3.60 -9.00
N PRO A 328 12.85 -3.45 -8.66
CA PRO A 328 13.30 -3.40 -7.27
C PRO A 328 12.96 -2.05 -6.60
N ASP A 329 12.66 -1.03 -7.39
CA ASP A 329 12.30 0.32 -6.96
C ASP A 329 10.94 0.69 -7.58
N GLU A 330 9.95 0.98 -6.74
CA GLU A 330 8.58 1.33 -7.16
C GLU A 330 8.53 2.60 -8.02
N THR A 331 9.48 3.52 -7.86
CA THR A 331 9.55 4.76 -8.66
C THR A 331 9.81 4.50 -10.14
N LEU A 332 10.32 3.31 -10.50
CA LEU A 332 10.53 2.90 -11.88
C LEU A 332 9.25 2.47 -12.61
N LEU A 333 8.13 2.27 -11.89
CA LEU A 333 6.90 1.78 -12.49
C LEU A 333 6.41 2.69 -13.63
N LEU A 334 6.26 3.98 -13.38
CA LEU A 334 5.81 4.92 -14.42
C LEU A 334 6.78 5.02 -15.62
N PRO A 335 8.10 5.17 -15.43
CA PRO A 335 9.05 5.09 -16.52
C PRO A 335 8.95 3.82 -17.36
N VAL A 336 8.72 2.67 -16.73
CA VAL A 336 8.56 1.39 -17.45
C VAL A 336 7.24 1.36 -18.21
N LEU A 337 6.11 1.72 -17.59
CA LEU A 337 4.81 1.76 -18.27
C LEU A 337 4.83 2.67 -19.51
N HIS A 338 5.48 3.82 -19.42
CA HIS A 338 5.69 4.71 -20.57
C HIS A 338 6.71 4.19 -21.58
N GLY A 339 7.57 3.26 -21.19
CA GLY A 339 8.54 2.63 -22.08
C GLY A 339 8.03 1.36 -22.77
N LEU A 340 6.85 0.85 -22.37
CA LEU A 340 6.28 -0.35 -22.99
C LEU A 340 5.98 -0.12 -24.46
N PRO A 341 6.18 -1.15 -25.32
CA PRO A 341 5.75 -1.10 -26.72
C PRO A 341 4.22 -1.03 -26.80
N GLY A 342 3.70 -0.63 -27.97
CA GLY A 342 2.27 -0.51 -28.20
C GLY A 342 1.51 -1.84 -28.08
N ALA A 343 0.17 -1.76 -28.04
CA ALA A 343 -0.71 -2.90 -27.87
C ALA A 343 -0.57 -4.00 -28.95
N GLU A 344 0.00 -3.64 -30.11
CA GLU A 344 0.32 -4.60 -31.18
C GLU A 344 1.44 -5.58 -30.79
N VAL A 345 2.31 -5.22 -29.84
CA VAL A 345 3.40 -6.06 -29.35
C VAL A 345 3.07 -6.64 -27.96
N VAL A 346 2.44 -5.84 -27.11
CA VAL A 346 2.04 -6.21 -25.73
C VAL A 346 0.55 -5.92 -25.57
N PRO A 347 -0.33 -6.82 -26.03
CA PRO A 347 -1.77 -6.60 -25.96
C PRO A 347 -2.31 -6.54 -24.53
N GLU A 348 -1.71 -7.29 -23.63
CA GLU A 348 -2.11 -7.38 -22.22
C GLU A 348 -0.89 -7.43 -21.30
N PHE A 349 -0.97 -6.74 -20.19
CA PHE A 349 0.01 -6.83 -19.11
C PHE A 349 -0.67 -6.66 -17.76
N ASN A 350 -0.08 -7.27 -16.74
CA ASN A 350 -0.56 -7.17 -15.37
C ASN A 350 0.46 -6.45 -14.49
N VAL A 351 0.03 -5.40 -13.80
CA VAL A 351 0.85 -4.65 -12.84
C VAL A 351 0.57 -5.19 -11.44
N THR A 352 1.63 -5.67 -10.78
CA THR A 352 1.51 -6.30 -9.45
C THR A 352 2.05 -5.42 -8.33
N MET A 353 2.58 -4.26 -8.66
CA MET A 353 3.10 -3.27 -7.71
C MET A 353 2.02 -2.24 -7.36
N GLY A 354 2.05 -1.73 -6.13
CA GLY A 354 1.34 -0.52 -5.78
C GLY A 354 2.01 0.71 -6.40
N LEU A 355 1.22 1.67 -6.85
CA LEU A 355 1.70 3.00 -7.23
C LEU A 355 1.37 3.97 -6.10
N SER A 356 2.38 4.69 -5.60
CA SER A 356 2.14 5.75 -4.62
C SER A 356 1.29 6.85 -5.26
N PHE A 357 0.16 7.20 -4.62
CA PHE A 357 -0.69 8.30 -5.07
C PHE A 357 0.10 9.62 -5.15
N GLN A 358 1.06 9.82 -4.26
CA GLN A 358 1.95 10.99 -4.25
C GLN A 358 2.74 11.16 -5.56
N SER A 359 3.00 10.08 -6.29
CA SER A 359 3.72 10.11 -7.58
C SER A 359 2.80 10.39 -8.76
N THR A 360 1.50 10.59 -8.54
CA THR A 360 0.52 10.79 -9.61
C THR A 360 0.30 12.26 -9.95
N ALA A 361 -0.10 12.52 -11.20
CA ALA A 361 -0.49 13.87 -11.60
C ALA A 361 -1.75 14.35 -10.83
N LEU A 362 -2.64 13.44 -10.44
CA LEU A 362 -3.83 13.80 -9.65
C LEU A 362 -3.45 14.30 -8.25
N PHE A 363 -2.43 13.72 -7.62
CA PHE A 363 -1.91 14.22 -6.35
C PHE A 363 -1.44 15.69 -6.49
N ASN A 364 -0.74 16.03 -7.58
CA ASN A 364 -0.31 17.39 -7.84
C ASN A 364 -1.50 18.36 -7.99
N LEU A 365 -2.61 17.92 -8.62
CA LEU A 365 -3.84 18.71 -8.67
C LEU A 365 -4.40 18.99 -7.27
N VAL A 366 -4.46 17.95 -6.44
CA VAL A 366 -4.96 18.07 -5.06
C VAL A 366 -4.06 18.98 -4.23
N ASP A 367 -2.75 18.80 -4.33
CA ASP A 367 -1.75 19.63 -3.65
C ASP A 367 -1.89 21.11 -4.04
N LEU A 368 -2.01 21.42 -5.33
CA LEU A 368 -2.27 22.77 -5.82
C LEU A 368 -3.61 23.34 -5.32
N LEU A 369 -4.65 22.51 -5.25
CA LEU A 369 -5.93 22.94 -4.71
C LEU A 369 -5.80 23.36 -3.23
N PHE A 370 -5.13 22.53 -2.43
CA PHE A 370 -4.86 22.87 -1.03
C PHE A 370 -3.90 24.06 -0.90
N GLU A 371 -2.85 24.17 -1.74
CA GLU A 371 -1.94 25.32 -1.76
C GLU A 371 -2.69 26.65 -1.94
N VAL A 372 -3.64 26.70 -2.88
CA VAL A 372 -4.48 27.90 -3.10
C VAL A 372 -5.22 28.31 -1.82
N HIS A 373 -5.83 27.37 -1.12
CA HIS A 373 -6.61 27.69 0.09
C HIS A 373 -5.73 27.97 1.31
N LEU A 374 -4.63 27.24 1.51
CA LEU A 374 -3.70 27.42 2.63
C LEU A 374 -2.93 28.75 2.55
N THR A 375 -2.63 29.20 1.31
CA THR A 375 -1.95 30.50 1.08
C THR A 375 -2.92 31.66 0.92
N GLY A 376 -4.22 31.40 1.01
CA GLY A 376 -5.26 32.41 0.94
C GLY A 376 -5.20 33.40 2.13
N ILE A 377 -5.22 34.72 1.83
CA ILE A 377 -5.20 35.78 2.84
C ILE A 377 -6.63 36.14 3.17
N ARG A 378 -7.03 36.01 4.43
CA ARG A 378 -8.37 36.39 4.95
C ARG A 378 -8.41 37.74 5.61
N GLU A 379 -7.29 38.45 5.74
CA GLU A 379 -7.19 39.78 6.30
C GLU A 379 -7.46 40.87 5.25
N GLY A 380 -8.22 41.90 5.58
CA GLY A 380 -8.52 43.01 4.70
C GLY A 380 -9.14 44.19 5.47
N GLU A 381 -9.29 45.33 4.81
CA GLU A 381 -10.04 46.45 5.37
C GLU A 381 -11.54 46.13 5.52
N PRO A 382 -12.23 46.65 6.54
CA PRO A 382 -13.68 46.50 6.69
C PRO A 382 -14.42 46.92 5.41
N GLY A 383 -15.14 45.97 4.78
CA GLY A 383 -15.86 46.23 3.53
C GLY A 383 -16.68 45.00 3.10
N PRO A 384 -17.30 45.00 1.91
CA PRO A 384 -18.18 43.94 1.42
C PRO A 384 -17.48 42.57 1.32
N ASP A 385 -16.16 42.55 1.17
CA ASP A 385 -15.33 41.32 1.06
C ASP A 385 -14.52 41.06 2.34
N TYR A 386 -14.91 41.64 3.49
CA TYR A 386 -14.25 41.38 4.76
C TYR A 386 -14.37 39.90 5.16
N GLY A 387 -13.23 39.26 5.43
CA GLY A 387 -13.17 37.84 5.79
C GLY A 387 -13.24 36.87 4.58
N VAL A 388 -13.47 37.37 3.35
CA VAL A 388 -13.41 36.54 2.14
C VAL A 388 -11.96 36.25 1.79
N PRO A 389 -11.57 34.98 1.55
CA PRO A 389 -10.21 34.67 1.19
C PRO A 389 -9.83 35.28 -0.15
N ARG A 390 -8.60 35.78 -0.21
CA ARG A 390 -7.97 36.30 -1.44
C ARG A 390 -6.83 35.39 -1.83
N TYR A 391 -6.87 34.87 -3.03
CA TYR A 391 -5.90 33.92 -3.53
C TYR A 391 -4.84 34.60 -4.42
N HIS A 392 -3.60 34.16 -4.30
CA HIS A 392 -2.52 34.68 -5.12
C HIS A 392 -2.69 34.22 -6.58
N HIS A 393 -2.58 35.13 -7.53
CA HIS A 393 -2.80 34.86 -8.97
C HIS A 393 -1.95 33.73 -9.52
N GLN A 394 -0.72 33.55 -9.02
CA GLN A 394 0.17 32.49 -9.49
C GLN A 394 -0.37 31.10 -9.07
N ALA A 395 -0.84 30.94 -7.83
CA ALA A 395 -1.43 29.69 -7.37
C ALA A 395 -2.71 29.36 -8.15
N VAL A 396 -3.60 30.35 -8.34
CA VAL A 396 -4.82 30.21 -9.14
C VAL A 396 -4.47 29.82 -10.60
N SER A 397 -3.52 30.51 -11.21
CA SER A 397 -3.13 30.23 -12.61
C SER A 397 -2.50 28.85 -12.79
N LYS A 398 -1.65 28.41 -11.82
CA LYS A 398 -1.08 27.05 -11.81
C LYS A 398 -2.19 26.00 -11.70
N LEU A 399 -3.13 26.17 -10.77
CA LEU A 399 -4.25 25.26 -10.59
C LEU A 399 -5.09 25.17 -11.88
N LEU A 400 -5.54 26.29 -12.45
CA LEU A 400 -6.35 26.31 -13.67
C LEU A 400 -5.61 25.80 -14.92
N ALA A 401 -4.27 25.86 -14.94
CA ALA A 401 -3.44 25.32 -16.01
C ALA A 401 -3.18 23.82 -15.86
N HIS A 402 -3.60 23.18 -14.77
CA HIS A 402 -3.31 21.78 -14.50
C HIS A 402 -3.91 20.85 -15.59
N PRO A 403 -3.16 19.82 -16.08
CA PRO A 403 -3.60 18.96 -17.18
C PRO A 403 -4.98 18.34 -17.01
N PHE A 404 -5.31 17.85 -15.80
CA PHE A 404 -6.64 17.29 -15.49
C PHE A 404 -7.78 18.30 -15.71
N LEU A 405 -7.60 19.54 -15.25
CA LEU A 405 -8.61 20.59 -15.43
C LEU A 405 -8.68 21.04 -16.89
N ARG A 406 -7.54 21.10 -17.60
CA ARG A 406 -7.51 21.42 -19.02
C ARG A 406 -8.20 20.38 -19.87
N ARG A 407 -8.03 19.10 -19.54
CA ARG A 407 -8.73 18.02 -20.22
C ARG A 407 -10.24 18.05 -19.96
N TYR A 408 -10.63 18.33 -18.72
CA TYR A 408 -12.04 18.58 -18.40
C TYR A 408 -12.61 19.73 -19.24
N GLN A 409 -11.90 20.85 -19.35
CA GLN A 409 -12.32 21.99 -20.18
C GLN A 409 -12.48 21.60 -21.66
N GLN A 410 -11.53 20.86 -22.23
CA GLN A 410 -11.61 20.39 -23.62
C GLN A 410 -12.82 19.47 -23.83
N TRP A 411 -13.06 18.54 -22.92
CA TRP A 411 -14.22 17.69 -22.96
C TRP A 411 -15.52 18.50 -22.87
N GLN A 412 -15.61 19.45 -21.96
CA GLN A 412 -16.75 20.33 -21.80
C GLN A 412 -16.99 21.20 -23.04
N ASP A 413 -15.94 21.73 -23.63
CA ASP A 413 -16.03 22.56 -24.86
C ASP A 413 -16.56 21.79 -26.07
N ALA A 414 -16.40 20.47 -26.06
CA ALA A 414 -16.96 19.57 -27.09
C ALA A 414 -18.44 19.27 -26.87
N GLN A 415 -19.00 19.49 -25.67
CA GLN A 415 -20.42 19.34 -25.41
C GLN A 415 -21.20 20.54 -25.95
N ALA A 416 -22.31 20.27 -26.61
CA ALA A 416 -23.13 21.33 -27.22
C ALA A 416 -23.98 22.11 -26.19
N ASP A 417 -24.19 21.54 -25.01
CA ASP A 417 -25.27 21.92 -24.09
C ASP A 417 -24.98 23.15 -23.22
N ALA A 418 -23.73 23.65 -23.17
CA ALA A 418 -23.37 24.74 -22.28
C ALA A 418 -22.38 25.75 -22.91
N PRO A 419 -22.77 26.49 -23.93
CA PRO A 419 -21.90 27.40 -24.67
C PRO A 419 -21.31 28.55 -23.82
N GLN A 420 -21.97 28.90 -22.70
CA GLN A 420 -21.50 29.91 -21.75
C GLN A 420 -20.20 29.53 -21.05
N TYR A 421 -19.90 28.25 -20.90
CA TYR A 421 -18.70 27.75 -20.21
C TYR A 421 -17.54 27.45 -21.18
N ARG A 422 -17.72 27.62 -22.47
CA ARG A 422 -16.68 27.35 -23.46
C ARG A 422 -15.44 28.20 -23.22
N GLY A 423 -14.29 27.56 -23.08
CA GLY A 423 -13.01 28.20 -22.77
C GLY A 423 -12.98 28.92 -21.43
N LEU A 424 -13.76 28.48 -20.45
CA LEU A 424 -13.94 29.18 -19.17
C LEU A 424 -12.63 29.39 -18.41
N LEU A 425 -11.80 28.35 -18.29
CA LEU A 425 -10.52 28.44 -17.57
C LEU A 425 -9.56 29.40 -18.24
N ASP A 426 -9.52 29.42 -19.58
CA ASP A 426 -8.71 30.39 -20.37
C ASP A 426 -9.19 31.81 -20.19
N LYS A 427 -10.52 32.01 -20.20
CA LYS A 427 -11.11 33.34 -19.97
C LYS A 427 -10.77 33.89 -18.61
N ILE A 428 -10.82 33.04 -17.56
CA ILE A 428 -10.42 33.47 -16.21
C ILE A 428 -8.94 33.83 -16.19
N CYS A 429 -8.05 32.99 -16.73
CA CYS A 429 -6.61 33.31 -16.82
C CYS A 429 -6.33 34.62 -17.60
N GLN A 430 -7.02 34.82 -18.72
CA GLN A 430 -6.88 36.07 -19.50
C GLN A 430 -7.35 37.31 -18.74
N GLN A 431 -8.42 37.22 -17.95
CA GLN A 431 -8.90 38.30 -17.11
C GLN A 431 -7.89 38.65 -16.00
N ILE A 432 -7.27 37.65 -15.38
CA ILE A 432 -6.22 37.83 -14.39
C ILE A 432 -5.07 38.63 -14.97
N ILE A 433 -4.59 38.24 -16.16
CA ILE A 433 -3.48 38.89 -16.84
C ILE A 433 -3.87 40.30 -17.25
N LYS A 434 -5.04 40.45 -17.90
CA LYS A 434 -5.51 41.77 -18.44
C LYS A 434 -5.70 42.81 -17.33
N LYS A 435 -6.23 42.41 -16.20
CA LYS A 435 -6.47 43.29 -15.07
C LYS A 435 -5.25 43.42 -14.11
N GLN A 436 -4.16 42.69 -14.37
CA GLN A 436 -2.95 42.66 -13.54
C GLN A 436 -3.26 42.40 -12.06
N LEU A 437 -4.20 41.48 -11.82
CA LEU A 437 -4.63 41.14 -10.46
C LEU A 437 -3.56 40.31 -9.75
N VAL A 438 -3.09 40.77 -8.59
CA VAL A 438 -2.12 40.04 -7.76
C VAL A 438 -2.83 39.14 -6.77
N LEU A 439 -3.87 39.64 -6.13
CA LEU A 439 -4.73 38.93 -5.21
C LEU A 439 -6.16 38.93 -5.73
N LEU A 440 -6.77 37.77 -5.80
CA LEU A 440 -8.13 37.57 -6.32
C LEU A 440 -9.06 37.17 -5.18
N PRO A 441 -10.07 38.00 -4.85
CA PRO A 441 -11.11 37.56 -3.94
C PRO A 441 -11.86 36.34 -4.48
N ALA A 442 -12.21 35.39 -3.60
CA ALA A 442 -13.01 34.21 -3.95
C ALA A 442 -14.31 34.61 -4.66
N THR A 443 -14.95 35.70 -4.20
CA THR A 443 -16.18 36.26 -4.81
C THR A 443 -16.00 36.68 -6.27
N GLU A 444 -14.84 37.23 -6.66
CA GLU A 444 -14.56 37.59 -8.06
C GLU A 444 -14.35 36.34 -8.92
N LEU A 445 -13.61 35.33 -8.43
CA LEU A 445 -13.44 34.06 -9.12
C LEU A 445 -14.78 33.34 -9.36
N LEU A 446 -15.63 33.31 -8.36
CA LEU A 446 -16.98 32.72 -8.46
C LEU A 446 -17.86 33.48 -9.49
N LYS A 447 -17.79 34.81 -9.52
CA LYS A 447 -18.46 35.62 -10.54
C LYS A 447 -17.96 35.35 -11.96
N LEU A 448 -16.64 35.23 -12.13
CA LEU A 448 -16.01 34.88 -13.41
C LEU A 448 -16.37 33.43 -13.84
N GLY A 449 -16.64 32.57 -12.89
CA GLY A 449 -17.08 31.18 -13.12
C GLY A 449 -18.53 31.05 -13.61
N HIS A 450 -19.34 32.11 -13.59
CA HIS A 450 -20.74 32.12 -14.04
C HIS A 450 -21.59 30.97 -13.44
N GLY A 451 -21.34 30.58 -12.19
CA GLY A 451 -22.03 29.49 -11.51
C GLY A 451 -21.58 28.09 -11.91
N HIS A 452 -20.43 27.96 -12.56
CA HIS A 452 -19.89 26.67 -12.94
C HIS A 452 -19.50 25.83 -11.71
N PRO A 453 -19.97 24.55 -11.57
CA PRO A 453 -19.71 23.72 -10.39
C PRO A 453 -18.21 23.52 -10.08
N LEU A 454 -17.36 23.38 -11.11
CA LEU A 454 -15.92 23.24 -10.95
C LEU A 454 -15.32 24.48 -10.28
N ILE A 455 -15.68 25.69 -10.77
CA ILE A 455 -15.14 26.94 -10.21
C ILE A 455 -15.63 27.15 -8.77
N ALA A 456 -16.88 26.77 -8.49
CA ALA A 456 -17.41 26.76 -7.12
C ALA A 456 -16.59 25.81 -6.21
N ALA A 457 -16.36 24.57 -6.65
CA ALA A 457 -15.58 23.60 -5.88
C ALA A 457 -14.13 24.02 -5.67
N LEU A 458 -13.49 24.67 -6.68
CA LEU A 458 -12.10 25.11 -6.57
C LEU A 458 -11.90 26.34 -5.69
N PHE A 459 -12.88 27.28 -5.62
CA PHE A 459 -12.67 28.60 -5.02
C PHE A 459 -13.71 29.02 -3.98
N GLN A 460 -14.71 28.16 -3.68
CA GLN A 460 -15.61 28.41 -2.56
C GLN A 460 -14.80 28.42 -1.25
N THR A 461 -15.17 29.30 -0.32
CA THR A 461 -14.53 29.38 0.99
C THR A 461 -14.72 28.08 1.78
N TRP A 462 -13.66 27.58 2.36
CA TRP A 462 -13.66 26.43 3.26
C TRP A 462 -13.63 26.92 4.70
N ASP A 463 -14.72 26.77 5.41
CA ASP A 463 -14.84 27.19 6.80
C ASP A 463 -14.78 26.00 7.78
N ASN A 464 -15.02 24.80 7.26
CA ASN A 464 -14.99 23.54 8.01
C ASN A 464 -14.55 22.36 7.12
N CYS A 465 -14.37 21.18 7.72
CA CYS A 465 -13.96 19.98 7.02
C CYS A 465 -14.98 19.51 5.97
N ASP A 466 -16.30 19.71 6.22
CA ASP A 466 -17.35 19.31 5.28
C ASP A 466 -17.28 20.08 3.96
N ASP A 467 -16.89 21.35 4.01
CA ASP A 467 -16.71 22.15 2.80
C ASP A 467 -15.57 21.60 1.94
N ILE A 468 -14.47 21.19 2.57
CA ILE A 468 -13.33 20.57 1.90
C ILE A 468 -13.74 19.24 1.25
N ILE A 469 -14.40 18.39 2.03
CA ILE A 469 -14.85 17.06 1.58
C ILE A 469 -15.81 17.21 0.40
N ARG A 470 -16.77 18.13 0.49
CA ARG A 470 -17.73 18.43 -0.57
C ARG A 470 -17.06 18.94 -1.84
N ALA A 471 -16.08 19.85 -1.70
CA ALA A 471 -15.31 20.36 -2.81
C ALA A 471 -14.53 19.21 -3.51
N CYS A 472 -13.86 18.36 -2.75
CA CYS A 472 -13.13 17.21 -3.28
C CYS A 472 -14.06 16.24 -4.02
N TYR A 473 -15.21 15.87 -3.44
CA TYR A 473 -16.19 15.01 -4.14
C TYR A 473 -16.69 15.64 -5.43
N THR A 474 -16.99 16.94 -5.43
CA THR A 474 -17.41 17.64 -6.65
C THR A 474 -16.34 17.60 -7.74
N VAL A 475 -15.07 17.83 -7.39
CA VAL A 475 -13.95 17.73 -8.34
C VAL A 475 -13.83 16.30 -8.89
N ILE A 476 -13.92 15.29 -8.03
CA ILE A 476 -13.88 13.87 -8.45
C ILE A 476 -15.01 13.56 -9.42
N ASP A 477 -16.25 13.94 -9.11
CA ASP A 477 -17.43 13.64 -9.93
C ASP A 477 -17.36 14.30 -11.30
N LEU A 478 -16.84 15.53 -11.38
CA LEU A 478 -16.66 16.24 -12.65
C LEU A 478 -15.56 15.59 -13.48
N LEU A 479 -14.41 15.28 -12.89
CA LEU A 479 -13.31 14.63 -13.60
C LEU A 479 -13.66 13.20 -14.04
N LYS A 480 -14.43 12.47 -13.22
CA LYS A 480 -14.90 11.12 -13.53
C LYS A 480 -15.67 11.07 -14.85
N GLN A 481 -16.48 12.10 -15.18
CA GLN A 481 -17.24 12.16 -16.44
C GLN A 481 -16.31 12.10 -17.67
N VAL A 482 -15.12 12.71 -17.59
CA VAL A 482 -14.14 12.70 -18.68
C VAL A 482 -13.48 11.34 -18.82
N TYR A 483 -12.89 10.85 -17.74
CA TYR A 483 -11.99 9.69 -17.80
C TYR A 483 -12.72 8.34 -17.94
N LEU A 484 -13.99 8.24 -17.56
CA LEU A 484 -14.80 7.04 -17.84
C LEU A 484 -15.18 6.94 -19.33
N HIS A 485 -15.37 8.07 -20.03
CA HIS A 485 -15.70 8.06 -21.44
C HIS A 485 -14.50 7.80 -22.35
N GLU A 486 -13.32 8.19 -21.93
CA GLU A 486 -12.10 8.10 -22.75
C GLU A 486 -11.35 6.76 -22.57
N HIS A 487 -11.85 5.82 -21.77
CA HIS A 487 -11.23 4.52 -21.48
C HIS A 487 -9.78 4.62 -20.99
N THR A 488 -9.42 5.71 -20.31
CA THR A 488 -8.11 5.91 -19.68
C THR A 488 -8.12 5.24 -18.31
N ALA A 489 -7.80 3.94 -18.27
CA ALA A 489 -7.91 3.10 -17.07
C ALA A 489 -7.05 3.60 -15.89
N ILE A 490 -5.88 4.17 -16.17
CA ILE A 490 -4.94 4.61 -15.13
C ILE A 490 -5.47 5.86 -14.40
N GLU A 491 -5.95 6.86 -15.14
CA GLU A 491 -6.49 8.09 -14.56
C GLU A 491 -7.81 7.85 -13.80
N ALA A 492 -8.62 6.92 -14.28
CA ALA A 492 -9.83 6.48 -13.57
C ALA A 492 -9.46 5.82 -12.23
N GLU A 493 -8.40 5.02 -12.19
CA GLU A 493 -7.90 4.41 -10.96
C GLU A 493 -7.37 5.47 -9.98
N TYR A 494 -6.67 6.50 -10.46
CA TYR A 494 -6.24 7.60 -9.60
C TYR A 494 -7.42 8.33 -8.95
N LEU A 495 -8.50 8.57 -9.71
CA LEU A 495 -9.72 9.18 -9.17
C LEU A 495 -10.39 8.28 -8.14
N TYR A 496 -10.40 6.96 -8.36
CA TYR A 496 -10.93 6.00 -7.38
C TYR A 496 -10.10 5.98 -6.09
N LEU A 497 -8.77 6.01 -6.19
CA LEU A 497 -7.89 6.10 -5.02
C LEU A 497 -8.14 7.39 -4.25
N PHE A 498 -8.25 8.54 -4.94
CA PHE A 498 -8.55 9.81 -4.30
C PHE A 498 -9.92 9.79 -3.62
N TYR A 499 -10.95 9.27 -4.29
CA TYR A 499 -12.28 9.07 -3.71
C TYR A 499 -12.21 8.24 -2.41
N THR A 500 -11.46 7.15 -2.43
CA THR A 500 -11.31 6.26 -1.27
C THR A 500 -10.63 7.00 -0.09
N MET A 501 -9.60 7.79 -0.37
CA MET A 501 -8.93 8.60 0.66
C MET A 501 -9.87 9.66 1.27
N ILE A 502 -10.65 10.37 0.44
CA ILE A 502 -11.62 11.37 0.93
C ILE A 502 -12.74 10.70 1.73
N ARG A 503 -13.19 9.51 1.33
CA ARG A 503 -14.19 8.74 2.08
C ARG A 503 -13.67 8.31 3.45
N GLN A 504 -12.41 7.85 3.54
CA GLN A 504 -11.78 7.51 4.82
C GLN A 504 -11.67 8.74 5.73
N LEU A 505 -11.26 9.88 5.16
CA LEU A 505 -11.20 11.14 5.90
C LEU A 505 -12.58 11.56 6.40
N HIS A 506 -13.61 11.50 5.55
CA HIS A 506 -14.99 11.81 5.91
C HIS A 506 -15.49 10.92 7.06
N SER A 507 -15.30 9.60 6.94
CA SER A 507 -15.67 8.65 8.01
C SER A 507 -14.96 8.92 9.33
N ALA A 508 -13.70 9.39 9.30
CA ALA A 508 -12.93 9.67 10.50
C ALA A 508 -13.37 10.96 11.22
N PHE A 509 -14.03 11.91 10.51
CA PHE A 509 -14.57 13.13 11.12
C PHE A 509 -16.04 13.02 11.53
N ASP A 510 -16.78 12.06 10.98
CA ASP A 510 -18.18 11.79 11.35
C ASP A 510 -18.32 10.93 12.64
N CYS A 511 -17.20 10.52 13.25
CA CYS A 511 -17.15 9.67 14.46
C CYS A 511 -17.11 10.46 15.76
#